data_ad0ec39916c71c1a97ae1d3ed77b7922
#
_entry.id   ad0ec39916c71c1a97ae1d3ed77b7922
#
_cell.length_a   1.000
_cell.length_b   1.000
_cell.length_c   1.000
_cell.angle_alpha   90.00
_cell.angle_beta   90.00
_cell.angle_gamma   90.00
#
_symmetry.space_group_name_H-M   'P 1'
#
loop_
_entity.id
_entity.type
_entity.pdbx_description
1 polymer ?
#
loop_
_entity_poly.entity_id
_entity_poly.type
_entity_poly.pdbx_seq_one_letter_code
_entity_poly.pdbx_strand_id
1 'polypeptide(L)'
;YRRQRQMCIRDRLDAQYLVWLVVFLALAFDYINGFHDTANAIATSVSTRAIEPKKAIMMTAALNFLGAMVSTGVAKTIGGDIVMSASLINSAIISAALIGAITWNLLTWYWGIPSSSSHALIGGIIGAVGWSVGFDALNEAGIIKIFLSLILSPIVAMIGGYIVMKVLLLIFGRFSPIVLNDRFRSMQIVSAIMMAFSHGSNDAQKAMGIITLTLLSGGFIDTLEVPVWVKLCCATAMAMGTAVGGWKIISTM
;
A
#
# COMPACT_ATOMS: atom_id res chain seq x y z
N TYR A 1 -12.67 -11.55 44.63
CA TYR A 1 -13.68 -11.53 43.55
C TYR A 1 -13.82 -10.16 42.90
N ARG A 2 -13.91 -9.02 43.63
CA ARG A 2 -14.00 -7.67 43.05
C ARG A 2 -12.70 -7.24 42.32
N ARG A 3 -11.51 -7.50 42.86
CA ARG A 3 -10.23 -7.18 42.23
C ARG A 3 -10.00 -7.97 40.94
N GLN A 4 -10.34 -9.25 40.90
CA GLN A 4 -10.24 -10.09 39.69
C GLN A 4 -11.21 -9.63 38.59
N ARG A 5 -12.45 -9.23 38.94
CA ARG A 5 -13.39 -8.65 37.98
C ARG A 5 -12.92 -7.32 37.43
N GLN A 6 -12.35 -6.47 38.26
CA GLN A 6 -11.79 -5.19 37.82
C GLN A 6 -10.57 -5.37 36.93
N MET A 7 -9.71 -6.36 37.21
CA MET A 7 -8.57 -6.71 36.37
C MET A 7 -9.02 -7.23 34.99
N CYS A 8 -9.96 -8.17 34.92
CA CYS A 8 -10.52 -8.67 33.68
C CYS A 8 -11.23 -7.59 32.82
N ILE A 9 -11.91 -6.62 33.47
CA ILE A 9 -12.56 -5.52 32.77
C ILE A 9 -11.51 -4.55 32.22
N ARG A 10 -10.48 -4.25 32.98
CA ARG A 10 -9.37 -3.38 32.56
C ARG A 10 -8.59 -3.99 31.40
N ASP A 11 -8.23 -5.29 31.48
CA ASP A 11 -7.52 -5.99 30.42
C ASP A 11 -8.34 -6.05 29.12
N ARG A 12 -9.67 -6.19 29.23
CA ARG A 12 -10.57 -6.18 28.06
C ARG A 12 -10.71 -4.79 27.44
N LEU A 13 -10.74 -3.74 28.26
CA LEU A 13 -10.76 -2.35 27.78
C LEU A 13 -9.44 -2.00 27.10
N ASP A 14 -8.30 -2.36 27.70
CA ASP A 14 -6.98 -2.11 27.13
C ASP A 14 -6.81 -2.85 25.79
N ALA A 15 -7.33 -4.06 25.65
CA ALA A 15 -7.34 -4.80 24.37
C ALA A 15 -8.21 -4.12 23.30
N GLN A 16 -9.37 -3.57 23.67
CA GLN A 16 -10.21 -2.83 22.74
C GLN A 16 -9.56 -1.51 22.27
N TYR A 17 -8.92 -0.76 23.17
CA TYR A 17 -8.18 0.44 22.78
C TYR A 17 -7.05 0.14 21.78
N LEU A 18 -6.34 -0.97 21.96
CA LEU A 18 -5.28 -1.40 21.04
C LEU A 18 -5.83 -1.74 19.66
N VAL A 19 -7.00 -2.38 19.56
CA VAL A 19 -7.64 -2.66 18.26
C VAL A 19 -7.95 -1.35 17.51
N TRP A 20 -8.56 -0.38 18.18
CA TRP A 20 -8.86 0.91 17.53
C TRP A 20 -7.61 1.72 17.21
N LEU A 21 -6.56 1.60 18.01
CA LEU A 21 -5.25 2.18 17.70
C LEU A 21 -4.69 1.59 16.39
N VAL A 22 -4.76 0.27 16.21
CA VAL A 22 -4.33 -0.38 14.95
C VAL A 22 -5.17 0.12 13.77
N VAL A 23 -6.49 0.22 13.92
CA VAL A 23 -7.35 0.76 12.86
C VAL A 23 -6.91 2.17 12.47
N PHE A 24 -6.69 3.04 13.45
CA PHE A 24 -6.22 4.42 13.20
C PHE A 24 -4.85 4.43 12.51
N LEU A 25 -3.88 3.65 12.99
CA LEU A 25 -2.54 3.56 12.40
C LEU A 25 -2.57 2.99 10.98
N ALA A 26 -3.42 2.00 10.70
CA ALA A 26 -3.57 1.43 9.38
C ALA A 26 -4.19 2.44 8.39
N LEU A 27 -5.16 3.23 8.81
CA LEU A 27 -5.71 4.32 8.00
C LEU A 27 -4.69 5.45 7.79
N ALA A 28 -3.89 5.78 8.81
CA ALA A 28 -2.79 6.74 8.67
C ALA A 28 -1.71 6.22 7.71
N PHE A 29 -1.40 4.93 7.76
CA PHE A 29 -0.50 4.28 6.80
C PHE A 29 -1.04 4.39 5.37
N ASP A 30 -2.33 4.10 5.14
CA ASP A 30 -2.95 4.24 3.81
C ASP A 30 -2.95 5.68 3.31
N TYR A 31 -3.22 6.64 4.19
CA TYR A 31 -3.14 8.06 3.86
C TYR A 31 -1.72 8.45 3.42
N ILE A 32 -0.71 8.00 4.15
CA ILE A 32 0.70 8.26 3.85
C ILE A 32 1.11 7.56 2.55
N ASN A 33 0.68 6.31 2.36
CA ASN A 33 0.88 5.57 1.12
C ASN A 33 0.27 6.31 -0.09
N GLY A 34 -0.93 6.86 0.06
CA GLY A 34 -1.60 7.63 -0.98
C GLY A 34 -0.77 8.81 -1.49
N PHE A 35 -0.12 9.59 -0.62
CA PHE A 35 0.71 10.70 -1.08
C PHE A 35 2.14 10.30 -1.46
N HIS A 36 2.66 9.21 -0.89
CA HIS A 36 4.02 8.75 -1.16
C HIS A 36 4.13 8.10 -2.54
N ASP A 37 3.23 7.19 -2.86
CA ASP A 37 3.33 6.36 -4.06
C ASP A 37 2.60 6.92 -5.30
N THR A 38 1.81 7.99 -5.13
CA THR A 38 1.10 8.66 -6.24
C THR A 38 2.03 9.10 -7.37
N ALA A 39 3.23 9.58 -7.03
CA ALA A 39 4.22 10.02 -8.00
C ALA A 39 4.57 8.92 -9.01
N ASN A 40 4.67 7.67 -8.56
CA ASN A 40 5.01 6.53 -9.40
C ASN A 40 4.00 6.30 -10.54
N ALA A 41 2.72 6.62 -10.30
CA ALA A 41 1.66 6.44 -11.29
C ALA A 41 1.60 7.55 -12.35
N ILE A 42 1.97 8.78 -12.01
CA ILE A 42 1.72 9.94 -12.86
C ILE A 42 2.95 10.78 -13.21
N ALA A 43 4.12 10.53 -12.60
CA ALA A 43 5.32 11.34 -12.83
C ALA A 43 5.68 11.44 -14.31
N THR A 44 5.63 10.34 -15.06
CA THR A 44 5.92 10.31 -16.49
C THR A 44 4.95 11.16 -17.32
N SER A 45 3.66 11.08 -17.02
CA SER A 45 2.62 11.84 -17.74
C SER A 45 2.65 13.35 -17.43
N VAL A 46 3.10 13.70 -16.22
CA VAL A 46 3.31 15.09 -15.83
C VAL A 46 4.60 15.64 -16.45
N SER A 47 5.70 14.88 -16.40
CA SER A 47 7.01 15.31 -16.94
C SER A 47 6.97 15.51 -18.45
N THR A 48 6.24 14.67 -19.18
CA THR A 48 6.00 14.83 -20.63
C THR A 48 4.96 15.90 -20.98
N ARG A 49 4.37 16.53 -19.97
CA ARG A 49 3.27 17.52 -20.14
C ARG A 49 2.04 16.94 -20.85
N ALA A 50 1.80 15.63 -20.73
CA ALA A 50 0.60 14.99 -21.27
C ALA A 50 -0.65 15.41 -20.50
N ILE A 51 -0.51 15.68 -19.19
CA ILE A 51 -1.58 16.14 -18.30
C ILE A 51 -1.03 17.19 -17.32
N GLU A 52 -1.85 18.16 -16.97
CA GLU A 52 -1.51 19.14 -15.94
C GLU A 52 -1.41 18.48 -14.55
N PRO A 53 -0.43 18.86 -13.71
CA PRO A 53 -0.18 18.22 -12.42
C PRO A 53 -1.42 18.15 -11.52
N LYS A 54 -2.18 19.24 -11.40
CA LYS A 54 -3.40 19.29 -10.57
C LYS A 54 -4.46 18.30 -11.06
N LYS A 55 -4.66 18.24 -12.38
CA LYS A 55 -5.62 17.31 -12.99
C LYS A 55 -5.17 15.87 -12.82
N ALA A 56 -3.86 15.60 -12.97
CA ALA A 56 -3.28 14.29 -12.76
C ALA A 56 -3.49 13.78 -11.32
N ILE A 57 -3.22 14.63 -10.32
CA ILE A 57 -3.42 14.29 -8.90
C ILE A 57 -4.89 14.00 -8.60
N MET A 58 -5.81 14.87 -9.04
CA MET A 58 -7.25 14.66 -8.80
C MET A 58 -7.78 13.40 -9.49
N MET A 59 -7.34 13.16 -10.73
CA MET A 59 -7.67 11.94 -11.46
C MET A 59 -7.18 10.71 -10.71
N THR A 60 -5.92 10.71 -10.25
CA THR A 60 -5.33 9.60 -9.51
C THR A 60 -6.02 9.38 -8.17
N ALA A 61 -6.38 10.43 -7.44
CA ALA A 61 -7.12 10.30 -6.19
C ALA A 61 -8.49 9.62 -6.41
N ALA A 62 -9.22 10.04 -7.43
CA ALA A 62 -10.50 9.41 -7.78
C ALA A 62 -10.33 7.94 -8.21
N LEU A 63 -9.29 7.64 -9.00
CA LEU A 63 -9.01 6.28 -9.47
C LEU A 63 -8.48 5.37 -8.36
N ASN A 64 -7.68 5.88 -7.44
CA ASN A 64 -7.25 5.16 -6.24
C ASN A 64 -8.48 4.78 -5.39
N PHE A 65 -9.41 5.71 -5.18
CA PHE A 65 -10.65 5.43 -4.47
C PHE A 65 -11.46 4.32 -5.15
N LEU A 66 -11.70 4.44 -6.46
CA LEU A 66 -12.46 3.46 -7.22
C LEU A 66 -11.76 2.09 -7.24
N GLY A 67 -10.45 2.07 -7.46
CA GLY A 67 -9.65 0.85 -7.44
C GLY A 67 -9.72 0.12 -6.10
N ALA A 68 -9.60 0.86 -4.99
CA ALA A 68 -9.70 0.31 -3.64
C ALA A 68 -11.04 -0.35 -3.33
N MET A 69 -12.12 0.09 -3.98
CA MET A 69 -13.47 -0.48 -3.78
C MET A 69 -13.69 -1.81 -4.51
N VAL A 70 -12.93 -2.09 -5.57
CA VAL A 70 -13.22 -3.21 -6.49
C VAL A 70 -12.69 -4.54 -5.98
N SER A 71 -11.51 -4.60 -5.35
CA SER A 71 -10.86 -5.86 -5.00
C SER A 71 -10.54 -5.98 -3.51
N THR A 72 -10.59 -7.22 -3.00
CA THR A 72 -10.20 -7.58 -1.62
C THR A 72 -9.34 -8.85 -1.57
N GLY A 73 -8.87 -9.35 -2.73
CA GLY A 73 -8.15 -10.63 -2.83
C GLY A 73 -6.83 -10.63 -2.05
N VAL A 74 -6.06 -9.54 -2.13
CA VAL A 74 -4.75 -9.40 -1.45
C VAL A 74 -4.91 -9.22 0.06
N ALA A 75 -6.02 -8.63 0.53
CA ALA A 75 -6.28 -8.45 1.96
C ALA A 75 -6.30 -9.79 2.72
N LYS A 76 -6.76 -10.87 2.06
CA LYS A 76 -6.82 -12.22 2.64
C LYS A 76 -5.44 -12.90 2.76
N THR A 77 -4.48 -12.54 1.91
CA THR A 77 -3.15 -13.16 1.87
C THR A 77 -2.13 -12.50 2.81
N ILE A 78 -2.26 -11.21 3.11
CA ILE A 78 -1.27 -10.48 3.92
C ILE A 78 -1.17 -11.03 5.35
N GLY A 79 -2.26 -11.55 5.90
CA GLY A 79 -2.27 -12.07 7.27
C GLY A 79 -1.74 -13.49 7.44
N GLY A 80 -1.62 -14.27 6.38
CA GLY A 80 -1.27 -15.69 6.44
C GLY A 80 0.15 -16.04 6.00
N ASP A 81 0.79 -15.20 5.17
CA ASP A 81 2.05 -15.60 4.53
C ASP A 81 3.32 -15.19 5.31
N ILE A 82 3.25 -14.23 6.23
CA ILE A 82 4.45 -13.67 6.90
C ILE A 82 4.74 -14.34 8.24
N VAL A 83 3.71 -14.76 8.98
CA VAL A 83 3.85 -15.34 10.31
C VAL A 83 3.26 -16.74 10.37
N MET A 84 3.94 -17.65 11.04
CA MET A 84 3.54 -19.08 11.15
C MET A 84 2.15 -19.28 11.76
N SER A 85 1.71 -18.38 12.63
CA SER A 85 0.41 -18.48 13.29
C SER A 85 -0.16 -17.09 13.61
N ALA A 86 -1.40 -16.84 13.20
CA ALA A 86 -2.11 -15.60 13.49
C ALA A 86 -2.29 -15.36 15.02
N SER A 87 -2.25 -16.41 15.83
CA SER A 87 -2.32 -16.32 17.29
C SER A 87 -1.09 -15.69 17.95
N LEU A 88 0.06 -15.64 17.26
CA LEU A 88 1.30 -15.01 17.74
C LEU A 88 1.31 -13.50 17.51
N ILE A 89 0.40 -12.97 16.69
CA ILE A 89 0.31 -11.57 16.38
C ILE A 89 -0.75 -10.92 17.28
N ASN A 90 -0.31 -10.08 18.19
CA ASN A 90 -1.21 -9.24 18.97
C ASN A 90 -1.27 -7.79 18.39
N SER A 91 -2.29 -7.04 18.79
CA SER A 91 -2.49 -5.66 18.31
C SER A 91 -1.31 -4.73 18.63
N ALA A 92 -0.52 -5.01 19.67
CA ALA A 92 0.66 -4.23 20.01
C ALA A 92 1.80 -4.44 18.99
N ILE A 93 2.04 -5.67 18.56
CA ILE A 93 3.03 -6.00 17.50
C ILE A 93 2.65 -5.33 16.19
N ILE A 94 1.37 -5.40 15.81
CA ILE A 94 0.87 -4.75 14.59
C ILE A 94 1.03 -3.23 14.69
N SER A 95 0.72 -2.64 15.85
CA SER A 95 0.90 -1.19 16.07
C SER A 95 2.37 -0.79 15.92
N ALA A 96 3.30 -1.57 16.48
CA ALA A 96 4.74 -1.32 16.36
C ALA A 96 5.22 -1.41 14.90
N ALA A 97 4.74 -2.43 14.16
CA ALA A 97 5.04 -2.60 12.74
C ALA A 97 4.55 -1.42 11.90
N LEU A 98 3.31 -0.98 12.13
CA LEU A 98 2.71 0.19 11.44
C LEU A 98 3.45 1.49 11.77
N ILE A 99 3.80 1.72 13.04
CA ILE A 99 4.58 2.89 13.46
C ILE A 99 5.95 2.90 12.74
N GLY A 100 6.62 1.75 12.68
CA GLY A 100 7.89 1.62 11.96
C GLY A 100 7.75 1.95 10.46
N ALA A 101 6.74 1.38 9.81
CA ALA A 101 6.45 1.63 8.40
C ALA A 101 6.07 3.10 8.11
N ILE A 102 5.22 3.69 8.96
CA ILE A 102 4.83 5.10 8.87
C ILE A 102 6.05 5.99 9.02
N THR A 103 6.88 5.73 10.04
CA THR A 103 8.10 6.52 10.30
C THR A 103 9.03 6.48 9.09
N TRP A 104 9.27 5.29 8.51
CA TRP A 104 10.09 5.15 7.32
C TRP A 104 9.52 5.91 6.12
N ASN A 105 8.24 5.78 5.85
CA ASN A 105 7.59 6.47 4.74
C ASN A 105 7.62 8.00 4.92
N LEU A 106 7.45 8.51 6.14
CA LEU A 106 7.55 9.94 6.43
C LEU A 106 8.98 10.47 6.26
N LEU A 107 9.99 9.72 6.71
CA LEU A 107 11.39 10.07 6.54
C LEU A 107 11.77 10.14 5.06
N THR A 108 11.44 9.12 4.29
CA THR A 108 11.73 9.07 2.85
C THR A 108 10.98 10.16 2.09
N TRP A 109 9.71 10.43 2.46
CA TRP A 109 8.96 11.54 1.90
C TRP A 109 9.57 12.90 2.24
N TYR A 110 10.05 13.08 3.47
CA TYR A 110 10.69 14.33 3.88
C TYR A 110 11.92 14.65 3.02
N TRP A 111 12.72 13.63 2.72
CA TRP A 111 13.88 13.77 1.83
C TRP A 111 13.55 13.71 0.34
N GLY A 112 12.30 13.46 -0.03
CA GLY A 112 11.88 13.30 -1.44
C GLY A 112 12.43 12.04 -2.11
N ILE A 113 12.79 11.02 -1.33
CA ILE A 113 13.31 9.75 -1.84
C ILE A 113 12.15 8.81 -2.13
N PRO A 114 11.95 8.38 -3.38
CA PRO A 114 10.94 7.38 -3.68
C PRO A 114 11.29 6.06 -3.01
N SER A 115 10.39 5.53 -2.21
CA SER A 115 10.54 4.23 -1.55
C SER A 115 9.24 3.44 -1.67
N SER A 116 9.30 2.14 -1.34
CA SER A 116 8.11 1.29 -1.39
C SER A 116 7.48 1.16 0.00
N SER A 117 6.23 1.59 0.13
CA SER A 117 5.42 1.43 1.34
C SER A 117 5.21 -0.04 1.71
N SER A 118 5.18 -0.94 0.71
CA SER A 118 5.09 -2.39 0.94
C SER A 118 6.34 -2.92 1.63
N HIS A 119 7.54 -2.51 1.17
CA HIS A 119 8.80 -2.90 1.80
C HIS A 119 8.89 -2.36 3.24
N ALA A 120 8.46 -1.12 3.46
CA ALA A 120 8.42 -0.52 4.79
C ALA A 120 7.50 -1.31 5.75
N LEU A 121 6.33 -1.72 5.27
CA LEU A 121 5.38 -2.51 6.06
C LEU A 121 5.93 -3.90 6.39
N ILE A 122 6.48 -4.61 5.42
CA ILE A 122 7.06 -5.94 5.61
C ILE A 122 8.24 -5.87 6.57
N GLY A 123 9.14 -4.89 6.39
CA GLY A 123 10.26 -4.66 7.30
C GLY A 123 9.79 -4.33 8.72
N GLY A 124 8.72 -3.52 8.85
CA GLY A 124 8.08 -3.23 10.12
C GLY A 124 7.53 -4.48 10.82
N ILE A 125 6.86 -5.37 10.08
CA ILE A 125 6.32 -6.63 10.61
C ILE A 125 7.46 -7.56 11.04
N ILE A 126 8.47 -7.78 10.19
CA ILE A 126 9.62 -8.62 10.51
C ILE A 126 10.34 -8.10 11.76
N GLY A 127 10.57 -6.79 11.85
CA GLY A 127 11.22 -6.17 13.00
C GLY A 127 10.40 -6.28 14.28
N ALA A 128 9.10 -6.00 14.22
CA ALA A 128 8.22 -6.07 15.39
C ALA A 128 8.04 -7.50 15.91
N VAL A 129 7.83 -8.48 15.02
CA VAL A 129 7.71 -9.90 15.38
C VAL A 129 9.04 -10.45 15.88
N GLY A 130 10.14 -10.20 15.16
CA GLY A 130 11.46 -10.68 15.55
C GLY A 130 11.92 -10.18 16.91
N TRP A 131 11.60 -8.92 17.26
CA TRP A 131 11.90 -8.37 18.58
C TRP A 131 11.02 -8.89 19.70
N SER A 132 9.70 -9.09 19.44
CA SER A 132 8.72 -9.38 20.50
C SER A 132 8.53 -10.87 20.75
N VAL A 133 8.58 -11.69 19.72
CA VAL A 133 8.30 -13.14 19.78
C VAL A 133 9.53 -13.98 19.44
N GLY A 134 10.45 -13.43 18.66
CA GLY A 134 11.62 -14.10 18.11
C GLY A 134 11.51 -14.35 16.62
N PHE A 135 12.65 -14.49 15.96
CA PHE A 135 12.69 -14.71 14.51
C PHE A 135 12.15 -16.09 14.10
N ASP A 136 12.13 -17.06 15.02
CA ASP A 136 11.57 -18.40 14.79
C ASP A 136 10.05 -18.39 14.56
N ALA A 137 9.37 -17.31 14.96
CA ALA A 137 7.94 -17.13 14.71
C ALA A 137 7.61 -16.71 13.26
N LEU A 138 8.63 -16.33 12.51
CA LEU A 138 8.48 -15.89 11.11
C LEU A 138 8.45 -17.12 10.19
N ASN A 139 7.59 -17.04 9.16
CA ASN A 139 7.51 -18.08 8.14
C ASN A 139 8.65 -17.91 7.12
N GLU A 140 9.71 -18.73 7.25
CA GLU A 140 10.85 -18.67 6.33
C GLU A 140 10.45 -18.76 4.86
N ALA A 141 9.54 -19.67 4.52
CA ALA A 141 9.09 -19.84 3.13
C ALA A 141 8.36 -18.60 2.62
N GLY A 142 7.54 -17.97 3.45
CA GLY A 142 6.88 -16.71 3.14
C GLY A 142 7.87 -15.57 2.94
N ILE A 143 8.85 -15.45 3.82
CA ILE A 143 9.90 -14.42 3.74
C ILE A 143 10.75 -14.60 2.49
N ILE A 144 11.22 -15.83 2.21
CA ILE A 144 12.00 -16.13 1.00
C ILE A 144 11.21 -15.79 -0.25
N LYS A 145 9.93 -16.15 -0.31
CA LYS A 145 9.02 -15.82 -1.42
C LYS A 145 8.92 -14.30 -1.64
N ILE A 146 8.80 -13.54 -0.54
CA ILE A 146 8.74 -12.09 -0.59
C ILE A 146 10.07 -11.52 -1.12
N PHE A 147 11.21 -11.90 -0.52
CA PHE A 147 12.53 -11.42 -0.97
C PHE A 147 12.80 -11.79 -2.42
N LEU A 148 12.46 -13.01 -2.84
CA LEU A 148 12.61 -13.44 -4.23
C LEU A 148 11.74 -12.59 -5.18
N SER A 149 10.50 -12.29 -4.78
CA SER A 149 9.62 -11.41 -5.55
C SER A 149 10.18 -9.99 -5.66
N LEU A 150 10.79 -9.47 -4.59
CA LEU A 150 11.40 -8.14 -4.57
C LEU A 150 12.60 -8.02 -5.54
N ILE A 151 13.37 -9.09 -5.69
CA ILE A 151 14.52 -9.14 -6.61
C ILE A 151 14.06 -9.41 -8.04
N LEU A 152 13.14 -10.35 -8.23
CA LEU A 152 12.69 -10.77 -9.56
C LEU A 152 11.80 -9.72 -10.24
N SER A 153 10.93 -9.02 -9.51
CA SER A 153 9.98 -8.10 -10.13
C SER A 153 10.64 -6.93 -10.87
N PRO A 154 11.71 -6.26 -10.39
CA PRO A 154 12.41 -5.24 -11.16
C PRO A 154 13.05 -5.81 -12.43
N ILE A 155 13.62 -7.03 -12.34
CA ILE A 155 14.26 -7.70 -13.49
C ILE A 155 13.22 -8.02 -14.57
N VAL A 156 12.10 -8.61 -14.17
CA VAL A 156 10.99 -8.93 -15.10
C VAL A 156 10.40 -7.66 -15.68
N ALA A 157 10.21 -6.60 -14.88
CA ALA A 157 9.72 -5.32 -15.34
C ALA A 157 10.67 -4.66 -16.35
N MET A 158 11.99 -4.71 -16.10
CA MET A 158 13.01 -4.19 -17.00
C MET A 158 13.01 -4.93 -18.33
N ILE A 159 12.98 -6.27 -18.31
CA ILE A 159 12.94 -7.09 -19.52
C ILE A 159 11.63 -6.83 -20.29
N GLY A 160 10.49 -6.82 -19.60
CA GLY A 160 9.19 -6.51 -20.20
C GLY A 160 9.14 -5.11 -20.83
N GLY A 161 9.63 -4.10 -20.12
CA GLY A 161 9.73 -2.73 -20.64
C GLY A 161 10.63 -2.63 -21.86
N TYR A 162 11.78 -3.33 -21.85
CA TYR A 162 12.66 -3.39 -23.01
C TYR A 162 11.98 -4.03 -24.22
N ILE A 163 11.29 -5.15 -24.03
CA ILE A 163 10.57 -5.84 -25.12
C ILE A 163 9.47 -4.93 -25.69
N VAL A 164 8.65 -4.32 -24.82
CA VAL A 164 7.59 -3.40 -25.24
C VAL A 164 8.17 -2.23 -26.03
N MET A 165 9.26 -1.63 -25.54
CA MET A 165 9.91 -0.51 -26.25
C MET A 165 10.44 -0.94 -27.63
N LYS A 166 11.05 -2.13 -27.74
CA LYS A 166 11.50 -2.68 -29.02
C LYS A 166 10.33 -2.91 -29.99
N VAL A 167 9.23 -3.46 -29.51
CA VAL A 167 8.02 -3.67 -30.32
C VAL A 167 7.45 -2.34 -30.81
N LEU A 168 7.36 -1.33 -29.92
CA LEU A 168 6.89 0.01 -30.30
C LEU A 168 7.80 0.65 -31.36
N LEU A 169 9.12 0.56 -31.22
CA LEU A 169 10.07 1.06 -32.20
C LEU A 169 9.98 0.32 -33.54
N LEU A 170 9.74 -0.98 -33.52
CA LEU A 170 9.56 -1.77 -34.73
C LEU A 170 8.30 -1.35 -35.50
N ILE A 171 7.19 -1.13 -34.77
CA ILE A 171 5.90 -0.77 -35.39
C ILE A 171 5.88 0.69 -35.83
N PHE A 172 6.35 1.58 -34.97
CA PHE A 172 6.17 3.04 -35.15
C PHE A 172 7.44 3.79 -35.56
N GLY A 173 8.60 3.14 -35.59
CA GLY A 173 9.88 3.82 -35.82
C GLY A 173 10.04 4.46 -37.21
N ARG A 174 9.14 4.17 -38.15
CA ARG A 174 9.11 4.78 -39.49
C ARG A 174 8.17 5.97 -39.62
N PHE A 175 7.38 6.28 -38.58
CA PHE A 175 6.44 7.39 -38.60
C PHE A 175 7.10 8.69 -38.14
N SER A 176 6.54 9.82 -38.60
CA SER A 176 7.02 11.14 -38.19
C SER A 176 6.91 11.35 -36.67
N PRO A 177 7.99 11.79 -35.97
CA PRO A 177 7.97 12.02 -34.54
C PRO A 177 6.90 13.01 -34.07
N ILE A 178 6.56 14.00 -34.92
CA ILE A 178 5.56 15.03 -34.56
C ILE A 178 4.18 14.39 -34.39
N VAL A 179 3.76 13.56 -35.34
CA VAL A 179 2.45 12.90 -35.31
C VAL A 179 2.39 11.85 -34.19
N LEU A 180 3.50 11.14 -33.96
CA LEU A 180 3.60 10.15 -32.90
C LEU A 180 3.52 10.78 -31.51
N ASN A 181 4.21 11.87 -31.26
CA ASN A 181 4.23 12.52 -29.96
C ASN A 181 2.83 12.90 -29.46
N ASP A 182 1.99 13.46 -30.33
CA ASP A 182 0.62 13.84 -29.95
C ASP A 182 -0.24 12.61 -29.62
N ARG A 183 -0.09 11.53 -30.38
CA ARG A 183 -0.82 10.27 -30.12
C ARG A 183 -0.33 9.60 -28.85
N PHE A 184 0.98 9.49 -28.66
CA PHE A 184 1.56 8.88 -27.47
C PHE A 184 1.28 9.68 -26.19
N ARG A 185 1.19 11.01 -26.24
CA ARG A 185 0.72 11.83 -25.10
C ARG A 185 -0.68 11.44 -24.65
N SER A 186 -1.61 11.25 -25.58
CA SER A 186 -2.97 10.80 -25.25
C SER A 186 -2.97 9.39 -24.67
N MET A 187 -2.16 8.48 -25.22
CA MET A 187 -2.01 7.11 -24.71
C MET A 187 -1.37 7.06 -23.32
N GLN A 188 -0.47 7.98 -22.99
CA GLN A 188 0.10 8.11 -21.64
C GLN A 188 -0.95 8.42 -20.58
N ILE A 189 -1.98 9.21 -20.92
CA ILE A 189 -3.08 9.48 -20.00
C ILE A 189 -3.85 8.21 -19.70
N VAL A 190 -4.13 7.39 -20.71
CA VAL A 190 -4.79 6.08 -20.53
C VAL A 190 -3.96 5.16 -19.66
N SER A 191 -2.64 5.09 -19.91
CA SER A 191 -1.71 4.33 -19.10
C SER A 191 -1.69 4.81 -17.64
N ALA A 192 -1.67 6.12 -17.40
CA ALA A 192 -1.74 6.71 -16.07
C ALA A 192 -3.06 6.38 -15.34
N ILE A 193 -4.19 6.37 -16.06
CA ILE A 193 -5.49 5.95 -15.52
C ILE A 193 -5.44 4.48 -15.06
N MET A 194 -4.95 3.59 -15.91
CA MET A 194 -4.83 2.17 -15.57
C MET A 194 -3.88 1.94 -14.40
N MET A 195 -2.75 2.65 -14.38
CA MET A 195 -1.76 2.56 -13.30
C MET A 195 -2.35 3.05 -11.97
N ALA A 196 -3.01 4.20 -11.96
CA ALA A 196 -3.66 4.76 -10.78
C ALA A 196 -4.76 3.82 -10.24
N PHE A 197 -5.58 3.27 -11.11
CA PHE A 197 -6.62 2.32 -10.72
C PHE A 197 -6.01 1.03 -10.12
N SER A 198 -4.98 0.47 -10.77
CA SER A 198 -4.26 -0.70 -10.26
C SER A 198 -3.59 -0.43 -8.92
N HIS A 199 -2.97 0.74 -8.75
CA HIS A 199 -2.36 1.16 -7.49
C HIS A 199 -3.39 1.18 -6.37
N GLY A 200 -4.52 1.88 -6.55
CA GLY A 200 -5.60 1.90 -5.55
C GLY A 200 -6.15 0.52 -5.24
N SER A 201 -6.33 -0.31 -6.29
CA SER A 201 -6.82 -1.68 -6.13
C SER A 201 -5.90 -2.59 -5.33
N ASN A 202 -4.58 -2.41 -5.42
CA ASN A 202 -3.63 -3.28 -4.73
C ASN A 202 -3.22 -2.73 -3.35
N ASP A 203 -2.94 -1.45 -3.27
CA ASP A 203 -2.28 -0.88 -2.10
C ASP A 203 -3.20 -0.65 -0.91
N ALA A 204 -4.45 -0.23 -1.13
CA ALA A 204 -5.44 -0.11 -0.06
C ALA A 204 -5.75 -1.45 0.62
N GLN A 205 -5.57 -2.57 -0.09
CA GLN A 205 -5.84 -3.91 0.47
C GLN A 205 -4.90 -4.30 1.61
N LYS A 206 -3.71 -3.70 1.72
CA LYS A 206 -2.75 -3.97 2.80
C LYS A 206 -3.33 -3.53 4.15
N ALA A 207 -3.79 -2.28 4.23
CA ALA A 207 -4.44 -1.77 5.44
C ALA A 207 -5.78 -2.46 5.69
N MET A 208 -6.58 -2.71 4.66
CA MET A 208 -7.82 -3.49 4.78
C MET A 208 -7.58 -4.86 5.41
N GLY A 209 -6.52 -5.59 4.98
CA GLY A 209 -6.15 -6.88 5.53
C GLY A 209 -5.74 -6.80 6.99
N ILE A 210 -4.90 -5.85 7.35
CA ILE A 210 -4.46 -5.62 8.73
C ILE A 210 -5.64 -5.27 9.64
N ILE A 211 -6.51 -4.35 9.22
CA ILE A 211 -7.71 -3.96 9.99
C ILE A 211 -8.64 -5.16 10.18
N THR A 212 -8.91 -5.90 9.10
CA THR A 212 -9.82 -7.06 9.15
C THR A 212 -9.29 -8.15 10.09
N LEU A 213 -7.99 -8.47 10.02
CA LEU A 213 -7.35 -9.41 10.94
C LEU A 213 -7.40 -8.95 12.39
N THR A 214 -7.16 -7.66 12.62
CA THR A 214 -7.20 -7.07 13.97
C THR A 214 -8.62 -7.09 14.53
N LEU A 215 -9.63 -6.80 13.71
CA LEU A 215 -11.04 -6.89 14.11
C LEU A 215 -11.47 -8.33 14.41
N LEU A 216 -11.00 -9.30 13.60
CA LEU A 216 -11.26 -10.72 13.81
C LEU A 216 -10.61 -11.21 15.10
N SER A 217 -9.34 -10.90 15.34
CA SER A 217 -8.63 -11.28 16.57
C SER A 217 -9.20 -10.60 17.81
N GLY A 218 -9.76 -9.39 17.67
CA GLY A 218 -10.46 -8.68 18.74
C GLY A 218 -11.89 -9.15 18.99
N GLY A 219 -12.41 -10.09 18.18
CA GLY A 219 -13.78 -10.60 18.32
C GLY A 219 -14.87 -9.62 17.87
N PHE A 220 -14.55 -8.64 17.02
CA PHE A 220 -15.51 -7.68 16.48
C PHE A 220 -16.20 -8.18 15.20
N ILE A 221 -15.61 -9.15 14.52
CA ILE A 221 -16.13 -9.81 13.32
C ILE A 221 -15.86 -11.31 13.42
N ASP A 222 -16.74 -12.13 12.82
CA ASP A 222 -16.65 -13.61 12.88
C ASP A 222 -16.01 -14.20 11.60
N THR A 223 -15.86 -13.40 10.55
CA THR A 223 -15.36 -13.87 9.25
C THR A 223 -14.22 -12.98 8.75
N LEU A 224 -13.32 -13.57 7.95
CA LEU A 224 -12.19 -12.86 7.33
C LEU A 224 -12.64 -12.07 6.08
N GLU A 225 -13.89 -11.63 6.03
CA GLU A 225 -14.38 -10.76 4.98
C GLU A 225 -14.18 -9.30 5.34
N VAL A 226 -13.66 -8.53 4.40
CA VAL A 226 -13.40 -7.10 4.62
C VAL A 226 -14.74 -6.35 4.71
N PRO A 227 -15.07 -5.77 5.87
CA PRO A 227 -16.30 -5.00 6.02
C PRO A 227 -16.36 -3.81 5.06
N VAL A 228 -17.56 -3.45 4.59
CA VAL A 228 -17.73 -2.34 3.63
C VAL A 228 -17.20 -1.01 4.19
N TRP A 229 -17.40 -0.75 5.49
CA TRP A 229 -16.92 0.47 6.12
C TRP A 229 -15.38 0.54 6.13
N VAL A 230 -14.67 -0.60 6.29
CA VAL A 230 -13.21 -0.66 6.21
C VAL A 230 -12.75 -0.29 4.80
N LYS A 231 -13.39 -0.84 3.76
CA LYS A 231 -13.09 -0.49 2.37
C LYS A 231 -13.26 1.00 2.11
N LEU A 232 -14.38 1.57 2.58
CA LEU A 232 -14.66 3.01 2.42
C LEU A 232 -13.64 3.87 3.15
N CYS A 233 -13.26 3.53 4.38
CA CYS A 233 -12.28 4.28 5.16
C CYS A 233 -10.89 4.21 4.52
N CYS A 234 -10.41 3.03 4.11
CA CYS A 234 -9.12 2.87 3.45
C CYS A 234 -9.09 3.57 2.08
N ALA A 235 -10.13 3.39 1.25
CA ALA A 235 -10.24 4.06 -0.03
C ALA A 235 -10.22 5.59 0.11
N THR A 236 -10.94 6.12 1.11
CA THR A 236 -10.98 7.55 1.40
C THR A 236 -9.65 8.06 1.91
N ALA A 237 -9.01 7.34 2.85
CA ALA A 237 -7.71 7.71 3.41
C ALA A 237 -6.65 7.79 2.29
N MET A 238 -6.55 6.78 1.44
CA MET A 238 -5.63 6.75 0.31
C MET A 238 -5.91 7.88 -0.70
N ALA A 239 -7.16 8.09 -1.09
CA ALA A 239 -7.54 9.14 -2.02
C ALA A 239 -7.23 10.55 -1.47
N MET A 240 -7.50 10.79 -0.21
CA MET A 240 -7.16 12.05 0.47
C MET A 240 -5.63 12.26 0.55
N GLY A 241 -4.88 11.21 0.88
CA GLY A 241 -3.41 11.24 0.87
C GLY A 241 -2.88 11.64 -0.50
N THR A 242 -3.38 11.00 -1.56
CA THR A 242 -3.05 11.33 -2.96
C THR A 242 -3.34 12.80 -3.29
N ALA A 243 -4.53 13.29 -2.93
CA ALA A 243 -4.94 14.65 -3.25
C ALA A 243 -4.11 15.73 -2.55
N VAL A 244 -3.67 15.47 -1.31
CA VAL A 244 -2.98 16.47 -0.46
C VAL A 244 -1.46 16.45 -0.67
N GLY A 245 -0.85 15.28 -0.74
CA GLY A 245 0.61 15.15 -0.60
C GLY A 245 1.38 14.77 -1.87
N GLY A 246 0.72 14.41 -2.97
CA GLY A 246 1.37 13.87 -4.16
C GLY A 246 2.34 14.83 -4.86
N TRP A 247 2.17 16.14 -4.70
CA TRP A 247 2.99 17.12 -5.39
C TRP A 247 4.47 17.11 -4.99
N LYS A 248 4.78 16.88 -3.73
CA LYS A 248 6.16 16.99 -3.22
C LYS A 248 7.10 16.00 -3.90
N ILE A 249 6.69 14.73 -4.05
CA ILE A 249 7.52 13.72 -4.69
C ILE A 249 7.59 13.92 -6.21
N ILE A 250 6.46 14.30 -6.84
CA ILE A 250 6.43 14.62 -8.29
C ILE A 250 7.41 15.75 -8.63
N SER A 251 7.53 16.76 -7.77
CA SER A 251 8.44 17.88 -8.00
C SER A 251 9.92 17.55 -7.77
N THR A 252 10.20 16.44 -7.07
CA THR A 252 11.57 15.96 -6.82
C THR A 252 12.04 15.00 -7.93
N MET A 253 11.13 14.28 -8.57
CA MET A 253 11.40 13.42 -9.73
C MET A 253 11.52 14.25 -11.03
#